data_43aec46f7f00341f2c002a3fb8bf1e76
#
_entry.id   43aec46f7f00341f2c002a3fb8bf1e76
#
_cell.length_a   1.000
_cell.length_b   1.000
_cell.length_c   1.000
_cell.angle_alpha   90.00
_cell.angle_beta   90.00
_cell.angle_gamma   90.00
#
_symmetry.space_group_name_H-M   'P 1'
#
loop_
_entity.id
_entity.type
_entity.pdbx_description
1 polymer ?
#
loop_
_entity_poly.entity_id
_entity_poly.type
_entity_poly.pdbx_seq_one_letter_code
_entity_poly.pdbx_strand_id
1 'polypeptide(L)'
;LQPLLEHLRRSFGYLRTHKGPHGLPLIGRADWNDCLNLNCFSKEPGESFQTTGPSEGPVAESVFIAGMYVKYGNQFAEILDSTGHADEAAAVRAEVAEMEHTVLTAGWDGSWFRRAYDAFGHVIGGEECEEGKIFIEPQGMCVMAGIGVDTGEAVTALQSVKDKLDTKYGIVLLQPAYTK
;
A
#
# COMPACT_ATOMS: atom_id res chain seq x y z
N LEU A 1 -1.24 31.97 -2.93
CA LEU A 1 -0.16 31.07 -2.51
C LEU A 1 -0.47 30.56 -1.10
N GLN A 2 -0.49 29.24 -0.90
CA GLN A 2 -0.68 28.65 0.42
C GLN A 2 0.68 28.15 0.95
N PRO A 3 0.88 28.15 2.28
CA PRO A 3 2.07 27.59 2.89
C PRO A 3 2.26 26.11 2.56
N LEU A 4 3.51 25.63 2.48
CA LEU A 4 3.82 24.24 2.21
C LEU A 4 3.14 23.29 3.20
N LEU A 5 3.09 23.67 4.47
CA LEU A 5 2.43 22.86 5.52
C LEU A 5 0.95 22.60 5.21
N GLU A 6 0.25 23.56 4.61
CA GLU A 6 -1.14 23.37 4.20
C GLU A 6 -1.29 22.36 3.06
N HIS A 7 -0.34 22.31 2.13
CA HIS A 7 -0.32 21.27 1.10
C HIS A 7 -0.08 19.89 1.69
N LEU A 8 0.81 19.76 2.67
CA LEU A 8 1.04 18.50 3.38
C LEU A 8 -0.21 18.04 4.14
N ARG A 9 -0.89 18.95 4.86
CA ARG A 9 -2.16 18.66 5.53
C ARG A 9 -3.23 18.12 4.58
N ARG A 10 -3.36 18.73 3.40
CA ARG A 10 -4.34 18.29 2.39
C ARG A 10 -4.00 16.93 1.81
N SER A 11 -2.73 16.70 1.46
CA SER A 11 -2.28 15.42 0.91
C SER A 11 -2.48 14.28 1.91
N PHE A 12 -2.07 14.48 3.16
CA PHE A 12 -2.23 13.50 4.22
C PHE A 12 -3.72 13.29 4.57
N GLY A 13 -4.47 14.39 4.68
CA GLY A 13 -5.92 14.36 4.95
C GLY A 13 -6.73 13.66 3.87
N TYR A 14 -6.30 13.70 2.61
CA TYR A 14 -6.94 12.97 1.53
C TYR A 14 -6.90 11.45 1.80
N LEU A 15 -5.72 10.90 2.05
CA LEU A 15 -5.56 9.46 2.32
C LEU A 15 -6.32 9.01 3.58
N ARG A 16 -6.35 9.86 4.63
CA ARG A 16 -7.10 9.61 5.86
C ARG A 16 -8.59 9.36 5.62
N THR A 17 -9.19 10.10 4.68
CA THR A 17 -10.63 10.06 4.37
C THR A 17 -10.99 9.12 3.24
N HIS A 18 -10.00 8.58 2.51
CA HIS A 18 -10.20 7.68 1.36
C HIS A 18 -9.65 6.30 1.68
N LYS A 19 -10.34 5.60 2.58
CA LYS A 19 -10.07 4.22 2.97
C LYS A 19 -11.17 3.30 2.45
N GLY A 20 -10.80 2.08 2.10
CA GLY A 20 -11.71 1.04 1.63
C GLY A 20 -12.25 0.16 2.76
N PRO A 21 -12.91 -0.96 2.41
CA PRO A 21 -13.57 -1.86 3.37
C PRO A 21 -12.64 -2.48 4.42
N HIS A 22 -11.36 -2.67 4.11
CA HIS A 22 -10.37 -3.22 5.04
C HIS A 22 -9.64 -2.14 5.84
N GLY A 23 -9.97 -0.85 5.64
CA GLY A 23 -9.31 0.28 6.28
C GLY A 23 -8.00 0.71 5.61
N LEU A 24 -7.63 0.09 4.50
CA LEU A 24 -6.47 0.44 3.69
C LEU A 24 -6.81 1.60 2.75
N PRO A 25 -5.80 2.38 2.28
CA PRO A 25 -6.05 3.46 1.32
C PRO A 25 -6.62 2.95 -0.01
N LEU A 26 -7.61 3.68 -0.54
CA LEU A 26 -8.18 3.41 -1.85
C LEU A 26 -7.17 3.70 -2.97
N ILE A 27 -7.15 2.83 -3.97
CA ILE A 27 -6.30 2.99 -5.16
C ILE A 27 -6.78 4.15 -6.04
N GLY A 28 -8.10 4.40 -6.11
CA GLY A 28 -8.63 5.42 -7.02
C GLY A 28 -8.46 4.99 -8.48
N ARG A 29 -7.81 5.82 -9.28
CA ARG A 29 -7.61 5.57 -10.72
C ARG A 29 -6.53 4.53 -11.00
N ALA A 30 -5.44 4.59 -10.27
CA ALA A 30 -4.32 3.66 -10.38
C ALA A 30 -3.53 3.66 -9.07
N ASP A 31 -2.78 2.61 -8.85
CA ASP A 31 -1.82 2.52 -7.76
C ASP A 31 -0.56 3.39 -8.06
N TRP A 32 0.44 3.41 -7.20
CA TRP A 32 1.64 4.21 -7.36
C TRP A 32 2.37 3.98 -8.70
N ASN A 33 2.27 2.79 -9.24
CA ASN A 33 2.64 2.48 -10.61
C ASN A 33 1.37 2.24 -11.45
N ASP A 34 1.26 2.85 -12.58
CA ASP A 34 0.07 2.79 -13.45
C ASP A 34 -0.25 1.39 -14.01
N CYS A 35 0.58 0.39 -13.70
CA CYS A 35 0.40 -0.99 -14.15
C CYS A 35 -0.67 -1.76 -13.37
N LEU A 36 -1.07 -1.30 -12.18
CA LEU A 36 -2.02 -2.00 -11.32
C LEU A 36 -3.28 -1.16 -11.12
N ASN A 37 -4.22 -1.31 -12.03
CA ASN A 37 -5.53 -0.68 -11.94
C ASN A 37 -6.60 -1.71 -11.58
N LEU A 38 -6.84 -1.88 -10.30
CA LEU A 38 -7.74 -2.91 -9.76
C LEU A 38 -9.21 -2.48 -9.67
N ASN A 39 -9.56 -1.31 -10.22
CA ASN A 39 -10.93 -0.81 -10.33
C ASN A 39 -11.50 -0.91 -11.74
N CYS A 40 -10.68 -1.28 -12.72
CA CYS A 40 -11.10 -1.40 -14.12
C CYS A 40 -10.68 -2.75 -14.66
N PHE A 41 -11.64 -3.47 -15.19
CA PHE A 41 -11.47 -4.81 -15.73
C PHE A 41 -11.88 -4.79 -17.20
N SER A 42 -10.93 -5.00 -18.09
CA SER A 42 -11.15 -5.16 -19.52
C SER A 42 -10.99 -6.60 -19.94
N LYS A 43 -11.76 -7.01 -20.94
CA LYS A 43 -11.62 -8.32 -21.59
C LYS A 43 -10.68 -8.27 -22.79
N GLU A 44 -10.34 -7.06 -23.23
CA GLU A 44 -9.55 -6.82 -24.44
C GLU A 44 -8.22 -6.15 -24.09
N PRO A 45 -7.10 -6.62 -24.61
CA PRO A 45 -5.81 -5.97 -24.45
C PRO A 45 -5.83 -4.52 -24.97
N GLY A 46 -5.19 -3.62 -24.27
CA GLY A 46 -5.06 -2.20 -24.66
C GLY A 46 -6.22 -1.31 -24.26
N GLU A 47 -7.29 -1.84 -23.68
CA GLU A 47 -8.33 -1.02 -23.06
C GLU A 47 -7.85 -0.43 -21.72
N SER A 48 -8.34 0.75 -21.37
CA SER A 48 -8.00 1.45 -20.14
C SER A 48 -9.25 1.74 -19.30
N PHE A 49 -9.05 2.18 -18.06
CA PHE A 49 -10.16 2.54 -17.20
C PHE A 49 -11.03 3.69 -17.77
N GLN A 50 -10.46 4.55 -18.62
CA GLN A 50 -11.23 5.61 -19.31
C GLN A 50 -12.26 5.06 -20.27
N THR A 51 -12.03 3.86 -20.82
CA THR A 51 -12.91 3.22 -21.80
C THR A 51 -13.75 2.09 -21.23
N THR A 52 -13.30 1.46 -20.14
CA THR A 52 -13.87 0.19 -19.64
C THR A 52 -14.40 0.22 -18.24
N GLY A 53 -14.13 1.27 -17.46
CA GLY A 53 -14.51 1.30 -16.07
C GLY A 53 -14.72 2.69 -15.49
N PRO A 54 -15.04 2.76 -14.20
CA PRO A 54 -15.23 4.03 -13.52
C PRO A 54 -13.90 4.81 -13.43
N SER A 55 -14.00 6.13 -13.42
CA SER A 55 -12.84 7.01 -13.25
C SER A 55 -12.21 6.92 -11.84
N GLU A 56 -13.00 6.49 -10.88
CA GLU A 56 -12.58 6.23 -9.50
C GLU A 56 -13.11 4.89 -9.06
N GLY A 57 -12.23 4.08 -8.47
CA GLY A 57 -12.61 2.79 -7.91
C GLY A 57 -13.13 2.95 -6.49
N PRO A 58 -14.31 2.41 -6.19
CA PRO A 58 -14.93 2.62 -4.89
C PRO A 58 -14.27 1.81 -3.77
N VAL A 59 -13.58 0.71 -4.07
CA VAL A 59 -13.20 -0.26 -3.02
C VAL A 59 -11.83 -0.93 -3.20
N ALA A 60 -11.15 -0.78 -4.34
CA ALA A 60 -9.80 -1.34 -4.49
C ALA A 60 -8.81 -0.62 -3.56
N GLU A 61 -7.98 -1.38 -2.83
CA GLU A 61 -7.13 -0.90 -1.74
C GLU A 61 -5.68 -1.33 -1.95
N SER A 62 -4.73 -0.48 -1.53
CA SER A 62 -3.30 -0.72 -1.67
C SER A 62 -2.58 -0.83 -0.34
N VAL A 63 -1.92 -1.97 -0.12
CA VAL A 63 -1.01 -2.18 1.03
C VAL A 63 0.28 -1.37 0.84
N PHE A 64 0.76 -1.20 -0.40
CA PHE A 64 1.92 -0.34 -0.68
C PHE A 64 1.67 1.12 -0.25
N ILE A 65 0.52 1.69 -0.62
CA ILE A 65 0.15 3.05 -0.23
C ILE A 65 -0.06 3.15 1.29
N ALA A 66 -0.57 2.10 1.95
CA ALA A 66 -0.64 2.06 3.40
C ALA A 66 0.75 2.12 4.06
N GLY A 67 1.74 1.39 3.52
CA GLY A 67 3.14 1.51 3.93
C GLY A 67 3.69 2.93 3.74
N MET A 68 3.38 3.58 2.60
CA MET A 68 3.74 5.00 2.38
C MET A 68 3.08 5.92 3.42
N TYR A 69 1.81 5.69 3.73
CA TYR A 69 1.08 6.45 4.74
C TYR A 69 1.78 6.40 6.10
N VAL A 70 2.18 5.21 6.54
CA VAL A 70 2.91 5.02 7.81
C VAL A 70 4.26 5.75 7.76
N LYS A 71 5.06 5.51 6.73
CA LYS A 71 6.40 6.11 6.59
C LYS A 71 6.35 7.64 6.58
N TYR A 72 5.58 8.20 5.68
CA TYR A 72 5.53 9.65 5.49
C TYR A 72 4.65 10.36 6.53
N GLY A 73 3.71 9.66 7.16
CA GLY A 73 2.96 10.15 8.30
C GLY A 73 3.84 10.41 9.51
N ASN A 74 4.79 9.51 9.80
CA ASN A 74 5.79 9.73 10.85
C ASN A 74 6.64 10.96 10.57
N GLN A 75 7.12 11.13 9.33
CA GLN A 75 7.88 12.32 8.94
C GLN A 75 7.03 13.61 9.00
N PHE A 76 5.75 13.51 8.64
CA PHE A 76 4.83 14.64 8.75
C PHE A 76 4.62 15.05 10.22
N ALA A 77 4.49 14.10 11.13
CA ALA A 77 4.41 14.38 12.56
C ALA A 77 5.68 15.07 13.10
N GLU A 78 6.88 14.68 12.62
CA GLU A 78 8.14 15.36 12.97
C GLU A 78 8.17 16.82 12.48
N ILE A 79 7.66 17.08 11.26
CA ILE A 79 7.53 18.44 10.72
C ILE A 79 6.56 19.26 11.59
N LEU A 80 5.43 18.70 11.98
CA LEU A 80 4.44 19.35 12.83
C LEU A 80 5.03 19.71 14.19
N ASP A 81 5.77 18.81 14.84
CA ASP A 81 6.46 19.10 16.10
C ASP A 81 7.46 20.24 15.94
N SER A 82 8.30 20.17 14.90
CA SER A 82 9.34 21.17 14.65
C SER A 82 8.78 22.57 14.33
N THR A 83 7.52 22.62 13.90
CA THR A 83 6.81 23.87 13.56
C THR A 83 5.82 24.33 14.63
N GLY A 84 5.83 23.69 15.82
CA GLY A 84 5.02 24.10 16.98
C GLY A 84 3.56 23.60 16.97
N HIS A 85 3.27 22.52 16.23
CA HIS A 85 1.94 21.92 16.10
C HIS A 85 1.86 20.56 16.82
N ALA A 86 2.28 20.50 18.07
CA ALA A 86 2.44 19.25 18.84
C ALA A 86 1.16 18.42 18.97
N ASP A 87 0.01 19.07 19.18
CA ASP A 87 -1.28 18.35 19.29
C ASP A 87 -1.66 17.67 17.96
N GLU A 88 -1.41 18.35 16.84
CA GLU A 88 -1.64 17.80 15.51
C GLU A 88 -0.65 16.64 15.22
N ALA A 89 0.61 16.78 15.62
CA ALA A 89 1.61 15.73 15.51
C ALA A 89 1.20 14.45 16.28
N ALA A 90 0.67 14.63 17.49
CA ALA A 90 0.17 13.51 18.30
C ALA A 90 -1.01 12.80 17.62
N ALA A 91 -1.96 13.56 17.04
CA ALA A 91 -3.08 13.01 16.30
C ALA A 91 -2.62 12.22 15.06
N VAL A 92 -1.67 12.77 14.28
CA VAL A 92 -1.09 12.08 13.12
C VAL A 92 -0.40 10.77 13.53
N ARG A 93 0.36 10.75 14.63
CA ARG A 93 0.97 9.50 15.13
C ARG A 93 -0.05 8.45 15.52
N ALA A 94 -1.17 8.84 16.12
CA ALA A 94 -2.24 7.90 16.44
C ALA A 94 -2.87 7.28 15.17
N GLU A 95 -3.09 8.09 14.13
CA GLU A 95 -3.59 7.63 12.84
C GLU A 95 -2.58 6.70 12.11
N VAL A 96 -1.29 7.01 12.21
CA VAL A 96 -0.20 6.17 11.69
C VAL A 96 -0.16 4.81 12.37
N ALA A 97 -0.28 4.78 13.71
CA ALA A 97 -0.31 3.53 14.47
C ALA A 97 -1.56 2.69 14.14
N GLU A 98 -2.72 3.32 13.90
CA GLU A 98 -3.92 2.63 13.42
C GLU A 98 -3.69 1.99 12.03
N MET A 99 -3.06 2.73 11.10
CA MET A 99 -2.75 2.21 9.77
C MET A 99 -1.73 1.07 9.83
N GLU A 100 -0.71 1.17 10.66
CA GLU A 100 0.25 0.09 10.89
C GLU A 100 -0.46 -1.19 11.37
N HIS A 101 -1.35 -1.07 12.36
CA HIS A 101 -2.18 -2.17 12.81
C HIS A 101 -3.05 -2.75 11.69
N THR A 102 -3.63 -1.89 10.85
CA THR A 102 -4.42 -2.31 9.68
C THR A 102 -3.58 -3.10 8.68
N VAL A 103 -2.35 -2.67 8.40
CA VAL A 103 -1.42 -3.41 7.52
C VAL A 103 -1.09 -4.78 8.11
N LEU A 104 -0.81 -4.86 9.42
CA LEU A 104 -0.49 -6.13 10.09
C LEU A 104 -1.67 -7.09 10.22
N THR A 105 -2.92 -6.60 10.09
CA THR A 105 -4.12 -7.43 10.15
C THR A 105 -4.68 -7.76 8.77
N ALA A 106 -5.01 -6.76 7.96
CA ALA A 106 -5.59 -6.93 6.63
C ALA A 106 -4.53 -7.06 5.53
N GLY A 107 -3.38 -6.42 5.67
CA GLY A 107 -2.30 -6.42 4.69
C GLY A 107 -1.28 -7.56 4.84
N TRP A 108 -1.37 -8.40 5.85
CA TRP A 108 -0.45 -9.50 6.14
C TRP A 108 -1.09 -10.85 5.84
N ASP A 109 -0.41 -11.76 5.15
CA ASP A 109 -0.94 -13.09 4.86
C ASP A 109 -0.38 -14.22 5.75
N GLY A 110 0.52 -13.88 6.67
CA GLY A 110 1.23 -14.82 7.54
C GLY A 110 2.69 -15.05 7.16
N SER A 111 3.10 -14.68 5.94
CA SER A 111 4.46 -14.88 5.42
C SER A 111 5.03 -13.66 4.70
N TRP A 112 4.18 -12.80 4.14
CA TRP A 112 4.57 -11.56 3.47
C TRP A 112 3.42 -10.54 3.45
N PHE A 113 3.70 -9.30 3.09
CA PHE A 113 2.68 -8.27 2.90
C PHE A 113 1.95 -8.48 1.57
N ARG A 114 0.63 -8.54 1.61
CA ARG A 114 -0.23 -8.58 0.43
C ARG A 114 0.01 -7.37 -0.45
N ARG A 115 -0.31 -7.49 -1.75
CA ARG A 115 -0.17 -6.36 -2.66
C ARG A 115 -1.33 -5.38 -2.56
N ALA A 116 -2.55 -5.91 -2.63
CA ALA A 116 -3.77 -5.11 -2.73
C ALA A 116 -5.02 -5.96 -2.52
N TYR A 117 -6.17 -5.27 -2.49
CA TYR A 117 -7.49 -5.84 -2.75
C TYR A 117 -8.07 -5.19 -4.01
N ASP A 118 -8.71 -5.99 -4.86
CA ASP A 118 -9.37 -5.48 -6.06
C ASP A 118 -10.75 -4.86 -5.76
N ALA A 119 -11.44 -4.34 -6.79
CA ALA A 119 -12.76 -3.72 -6.65
C ALA A 119 -13.86 -4.71 -6.21
N PHE A 120 -13.62 -6.00 -6.25
CA PHE A 120 -14.54 -7.04 -5.79
C PHE A 120 -14.16 -7.60 -4.41
N GLY A 121 -13.07 -7.12 -3.82
CA GLY A 121 -12.54 -7.57 -2.54
C GLY A 121 -11.66 -8.81 -2.64
N HIS A 122 -11.24 -9.23 -3.84
CA HIS A 122 -10.29 -10.32 -3.99
C HIS A 122 -8.88 -9.87 -3.59
N VAL A 123 -8.15 -10.77 -2.94
CA VAL A 123 -6.76 -10.56 -2.58
C VAL A 123 -5.87 -10.61 -3.83
N ILE A 124 -4.94 -9.67 -3.91
CA ILE A 124 -3.83 -9.65 -4.85
C ILE A 124 -2.54 -9.75 -4.04
N GLY A 125 -1.68 -10.71 -4.38
CA GLY A 125 -0.40 -10.84 -3.69
C GLY A 125 -0.48 -11.61 -2.37
N GLY A 126 -1.35 -12.61 -2.26
CA GLY A 126 -1.46 -13.53 -1.14
C GLY A 126 -1.19 -14.98 -1.54
N GLU A 127 -0.96 -15.85 -0.56
CA GLU A 127 -0.71 -17.29 -0.80
C GLU A 127 -1.88 -17.98 -1.50
N GLU A 128 -3.10 -17.47 -1.32
CA GLU A 128 -4.32 -17.93 -1.96
C GLU A 128 -4.38 -17.69 -3.48
N CYS A 129 -3.57 -16.78 -4.01
CA CYS A 129 -3.52 -16.49 -5.44
C CYS A 129 -2.86 -17.63 -6.22
N GLU A 130 -3.35 -17.92 -7.44
CA GLU A 130 -2.71 -18.91 -8.34
C GLU A 130 -1.40 -18.38 -8.90
N GLU A 131 -1.42 -17.13 -9.40
CA GLU A 131 -0.28 -16.36 -9.93
C GLU A 131 -0.15 -15.03 -9.16
N GLY A 132 1.00 -14.39 -9.20
CA GLY A 132 1.22 -13.14 -8.47
C GLY A 132 1.01 -13.28 -6.96
N LYS A 133 1.56 -14.33 -6.34
CA LYS A 133 1.42 -14.57 -4.89
C LYS A 133 2.16 -13.56 -4.05
N ILE A 134 3.36 -13.17 -4.48
CA ILE A 134 4.21 -12.21 -3.78
C ILE A 134 4.72 -11.15 -4.73
N PHE A 135 4.68 -9.89 -4.29
CA PHE A 135 5.20 -8.70 -4.98
C PHE A 135 6.26 -8.03 -4.13
N ILE A 136 7.32 -7.51 -4.75
CA ILE A 136 8.43 -6.87 -4.02
C ILE A 136 8.04 -5.52 -3.40
N GLU A 137 7.15 -4.76 -4.05
CA GLU A 137 6.86 -3.38 -3.65
C GLU A 137 6.30 -3.25 -2.23
N PRO A 138 5.26 -4.01 -1.80
CA PRO A 138 4.75 -3.89 -0.44
C PRO A 138 5.77 -4.39 0.59
N GLN A 139 6.60 -5.40 0.26
CA GLN A 139 7.64 -5.86 1.18
C GLN A 139 8.63 -4.73 1.47
N GLY A 140 9.16 -4.12 0.41
CA GLY A 140 10.10 -3.02 0.54
C GLY A 140 9.52 -1.81 1.28
N MET A 141 8.31 -1.39 0.91
CA MET A 141 7.69 -0.19 1.48
C MET A 141 7.30 -0.39 2.95
N CYS A 142 6.65 -1.49 3.31
CA CYS A 142 6.24 -1.76 4.69
C CYS A 142 7.45 -1.90 5.62
N VAL A 143 8.51 -2.59 5.18
CA VAL A 143 9.76 -2.70 5.96
C VAL A 143 10.44 -1.32 6.12
N MET A 144 10.52 -0.52 5.05
CA MET A 144 11.05 0.86 5.14
C MET A 144 10.20 1.79 6.01
N ALA A 145 8.93 1.48 6.19
CA ALA A 145 8.03 2.19 7.10
C ALA A 145 8.20 1.77 8.58
N GLY A 146 8.95 0.69 8.84
CA GLY A 146 9.12 0.13 10.18
C GLY A 146 8.06 -0.90 10.57
N ILE A 147 7.09 -1.19 9.69
CA ILE A 147 5.97 -2.08 10.00
C ILE A 147 6.46 -3.51 10.25
N GLY A 148 6.11 -4.06 11.42
CA GLY A 148 6.47 -5.41 11.80
C GLY A 148 7.96 -5.62 12.13
N VAL A 149 8.74 -4.56 12.33
CA VAL A 149 10.17 -4.67 12.71
C VAL A 149 10.31 -5.25 14.11
N ASP A 150 9.55 -4.74 15.07
CA ASP A 150 9.63 -5.15 16.47
C ASP A 150 8.93 -6.51 16.75
N THR A 151 8.02 -6.92 15.88
CA THR A 151 7.18 -8.13 16.03
C THR A 151 7.61 -9.29 15.14
N GLY A 152 8.48 -9.03 14.14
CA GLY A 152 9.14 -10.06 13.33
C GLY A 152 8.60 -10.23 11.92
N GLU A 153 7.46 -9.63 11.57
CA GLU A 153 6.86 -9.73 10.23
C GLU A 153 7.79 -9.15 9.15
N ALA A 154 8.51 -8.06 9.45
CA ALA A 154 9.47 -7.47 8.53
C ALA A 154 10.59 -8.46 8.15
N VAL A 155 11.12 -9.20 9.12
CA VAL A 155 12.15 -10.23 8.88
C VAL A 155 11.59 -11.38 8.06
N THR A 156 10.38 -11.84 8.39
CA THR A 156 9.67 -12.91 7.67
C THR A 156 9.39 -12.53 6.22
N ALA A 157 8.92 -11.29 5.99
CA ALA A 157 8.68 -10.76 4.65
C ALA A 157 9.97 -10.72 3.81
N LEU A 158 11.08 -10.22 4.38
CA LEU A 158 12.37 -10.17 3.69
C LEU A 158 12.92 -11.59 3.40
N GLN A 159 12.70 -12.54 4.30
CA GLN A 159 13.04 -13.94 4.03
C GLN A 159 12.22 -14.50 2.88
N SER A 160 10.91 -14.20 2.82
CA SER A 160 10.04 -14.59 1.71
C SER A 160 10.48 -13.97 0.37
N VAL A 161 10.94 -12.71 0.38
CA VAL A 161 11.55 -12.08 -0.81
C VAL A 161 12.77 -12.86 -1.27
N LYS A 162 13.67 -13.20 -0.35
CA LYS A 162 14.88 -13.97 -0.66
C LYS A 162 14.55 -15.34 -1.23
N ASP A 163 13.56 -16.03 -0.65
CA ASP A 163 13.24 -17.41 -1.02
C ASP A 163 12.42 -17.49 -2.32
N LYS A 164 11.62 -16.48 -2.64
CA LYS A 164 10.65 -16.50 -3.73
C LYS A 164 10.98 -15.55 -4.89
N LEU A 165 11.61 -14.41 -4.63
CA LEU A 165 11.84 -13.37 -5.64
C LEU A 165 13.30 -13.25 -6.07
N ASP A 166 14.26 -13.77 -5.28
CA ASP A 166 15.69 -13.70 -5.61
C ASP A 166 16.03 -14.69 -6.72
N THR A 167 16.71 -14.21 -7.76
CA THR A 167 17.16 -14.98 -8.91
C THR A 167 18.62 -14.66 -9.23
N LYS A 168 19.25 -15.47 -10.08
CA LYS A 168 20.61 -15.19 -10.57
C LYS A 168 20.74 -13.86 -11.34
N TYR A 169 19.63 -13.22 -11.69
CA TYR A 169 19.59 -11.94 -12.40
C TYR A 169 19.16 -10.76 -11.48
N GLY A 170 18.86 -11.03 -10.21
CA GLY A 170 18.35 -10.08 -9.25
C GLY A 170 16.94 -10.42 -8.78
N ILE A 171 16.35 -9.51 -8.02
CA ILE A 171 15.00 -9.67 -7.48
C ILE A 171 13.97 -9.38 -8.57
N VAL A 172 13.05 -10.32 -8.81
CA VAL A 172 11.94 -10.13 -9.76
C VAL A 172 10.78 -9.40 -9.08
N LEU A 173 9.93 -8.76 -9.92
CA LEU A 173 8.83 -7.92 -9.43
C LEU A 173 7.79 -8.73 -8.65
N LEU A 174 7.43 -9.92 -9.17
CA LEU A 174 6.42 -10.80 -8.60
C LEU A 174 6.68 -12.27 -8.98
N GLN A 175 6.05 -13.19 -8.23
CA GLN A 175 6.18 -14.63 -8.46
C GLN A 175 4.92 -15.36 -7.96
N PRO A 176 4.40 -16.40 -8.67
CA PRO A 176 4.65 -16.68 -10.07
C PRO A 176 4.24 -15.53 -11.00
N ALA A 177 4.92 -15.41 -12.15
CA ALA A 177 4.53 -14.41 -13.15
C ALA A 177 3.14 -14.72 -13.73
N TYR A 178 2.40 -13.69 -14.11
CA TYR A 178 1.15 -13.87 -14.84
C TYR A 178 1.40 -14.44 -16.24
N THR A 179 0.61 -15.43 -16.60
CA THR A 179 0.70 -16.16 -17.88
C THR A 179 -0.60 -16.11 -18.68
N LYS A 180 -1.67 -15.56 -18.07
CA LYS A 180 -3.01 -15.44 -18.67
C LYS A 180 -3.39 -13.99 -18.86
#